data_87fda2eed565d4f406a1165fd4002d47
#
_entry.id   87fda2eed565d4f406a1165fd4002d47
#
_cell.length_a   1.000
_cell.length_b   1.000
_cell.length_c   1.000
_cell.angle_alpha   90.00
_cell.angle_beta   90.00
_cell.angle_gamma   90.00
#
_symmetry.space_group_name_H-M   'P 1'
#
loop_
_entity.id
_entity.type
_entity.pdbx_description
1 polymer ?
#
loop_
_entity_poly.entity_id
_entity_poly.type
_entity_poly.pdbx_seq_one_letter_code
_entity_poly.pdbx_strand_id
1 'polypeptide(L)'
;RPVAVGEAGEKEAEAISLWNAVRIPGVKEILFCFFCYCAVEQTTGLWASSYLTLYKHIPMELAAKFASLFYIGITAGRGISGFITMKLNDVQMIRLGQGIIAAGILIMVLPLGEMASLAGFIIIGLGCAPIYPCVIHSTPEHFGPERSQAIIGIQMACAYVGSCIM
;
A
#
# COMPACT_ATOMS: atom_id res chain seq x y z
N ARG A 1 -14.06 38.45 37.91
CA ARG A 1 -12.99 37.45 38.21
C ARG A 1 -12.77 36.67 36.94
N PRO A 2 -11.58 36.71 36.28
CA PRO A 2 -11.28 35.88 35.14
C PRO A 2 -11.00 34.46 35.64
N VAL A 3 -11.66 33.49 35.00
CA VAL A 3 -11.42 32.07 35.20
C VAL A 3 -10.10 31.76 34.52
N ALA A 4 -9.12 31.33 35.31
CA ALA A 4 -7.86 30.80 34.82
C ALA A 4 -8.13 29.52 34.00
N VAL A 5 -7.96 29.60 32.68
CA VAL A 5 -7.87 28.44 31.81
C VAL A 5 -6.53 27.78 32.14
N GLY A 6 -6.60 26.64 32.83
CA GLY A 6 -5.44 25.85 33.15
C GLY A 6 -4.71 25.43 31.90
N GLU A 7 -3.47 25.83 31.80
CA GLU A 7 -2.46 25.25 30.91
C GLU A 7 -2.30 23.77 31.30
N ALA A 8 -3.11 22.91 30.68
CA ALA A 8 -2.81 21.48 30.62
C ALA A 8 -1.61 21.38 29.69
N GLY A 9 -0.41 21.16 30.29
CA GLY A 9 0.83 21.03 29.58
C GLY A 9 0.69 20.00 28.48
N GLU A 10 0.71 20.46 27.23
CA GLU A 10 1.13 19.66 26.09
C GLU A 10 2.54 19.20 26.42
N LYS A 11 2.66 17.94 26.88
CA LYS A 11 3.94 17.26 26.82
C LYS A 11 4.30 17.26 25.34
N GLU A 12 5.19 18.16 24.95
CA GLU A 12 5.91 18.08 23.68
C GLU A 12 6.45 16.66 23.60
N ALA A 13 5.83 15.84 22.75
CA ALA A 13 6.37 14.54 22.40
C ALA A 13 7.76 14.82 21.83
N GLU A 14 8.80 14.47 22.57
CA GLU A 14 10.18 14.63 22.14
C GLU A 14 10.27 14.04 20.74
N ALA A 15 10.46 14.90 19.73
CA ALA A 15 10.55 14.52 18.34
C ALA A 15 11.74 13.56 18.20
N ILE A 16 11.44 12.27 18.14
CA ILE A 16 12.47 11.24 17.97
C ILE A 16 13.18 11.54 16.66
N SER A 17 14.49 11.73 16.72
CA SER A 17 15.30 11.88 15.52
C SER A 17 15.00 10.73 14.54
N LEU A 18 14.76 11.05 13.28
CA LEU A 18 14.48 10.08 12.21
C LEU A 18 15.48 8.91 12.18
N TRP A 19 16.75 9.22 12.50
CA TRP A 19 17.82 8.24 12.59
C TRP A 19 17.65 7.24 13.75
N ASN A 20 17.12 7.70 14.86
CA ASN A 20 16.81 6.85 16.01
C ASN A 20 15.57 6.00 15.76
N ALA A 21 14.57 6.52 15.04
CA ALA A 21 13.38 5.76 14.68
C ALA A 21 13.72 4.55 13.77
N VAL A 22 14.63 4.71 12.81
CA VAL A 22 15.07 3.60 11.93
C VAL A 22 15.82 2.49 12.68
N ARG A 23 16.39 2.78 13.87
CA ARG A 23 17.09 1.80 14.70
C ARG A 23 16.16 0.94 15.57
N ILE A 24 14.90 1.31 15.67
CA ILE A 24 13.92 0.53 16.45
C ILE A 24 13.73 -0.83 15.77
N PRO A 25 13.80 -1.95 16.53
CA PRO A 25 13.55 -3.28 15.97
C PRO A 25 12.16 -3.35 15.32
N GLY A 26 12.07 -3.92 14.11
CA GLY A 26 10.82 -4.03 13.35
C GLY A 26 10.56 -2.86 12.40
N VAL A 27 11.19 -1.69 12.61
CA VAL A 27 10.96 -0.53 11.72
C VAL A 27 11.56 -0.75 10.33
N LYS A 28 12.75 -1.33 10.24
CA LYS A 28 13.39 -1.59 8.94
C LYS A 28 12.59 -2.56 8.08
N GLU A 29 12.03 -3.57 8.72
CA GLU A 29 11.22 -4.60 8.07
C GLU A 29 9.92 -4.00 7.50
N ILE A 30 9.24 -3.16 8.27
CA ILE A 30 8.01 -2.50 7.82
C ILE A 30 8.30 -1.47 6.72
N LEU A 31 9.42 -0.73 6.80
CA LEU A 31 9.87 0.20 5.76
C LEU A 31 10.16 -0.53 4.45
N PHE A 32 10.87 -1.65 4.51
CA PHE A 32 11.18 -2.47 3.35
C PHE A 32 9.91 -3.07 2.72
N CYS A 33 9.02 -3.60 3.55
CA CYS A 33 7.73 -4.13 3.09
C CYS A 33 6.90 -3.05 2.39
N PHE A 34 6.85 -1.85 2.96
CA PHE A 34 6.10 -0.73 2.41
C PHE A 34 6.71 -0.19 1.12
N PHE A 35 8.05 -0.13 1.04
CA PHE A 35 8.78 0.18 -0.19
C PHE A 35 8.43 -0.81 -1.31
N CYS A 36 8.53 -2.12 -1.04
CA CYS A 36 8.20 -3.15 -2.03
C CYS A 36 6.74 -3.08 -2.47
N TYR A 37 5.82 -2.84 -1.54
CA TYR A 37 4.41 -2.67 -1.87
C TYR A 37 4.19 -1.49 -2.83
N CYS A 38 4.74 -0.31 -2.51
CA CYS A 38 4.61 0.87 -3.36
C CYS A 38 5.27 0.68 -4.73
N ALA A 39 6.41 -0.02 -4.79
CA ALA A 39 7.05 -0.39 -6.03
C ALA A 39 6.14 -1.26 -6.91
N VAL A 40 5.50 -2.28 -6.35
CA VAL A 40 4.55 -3.15 -7.08
C VAL A 40 3.35 -2.35 -7.56
N GLU A 41 2.75 -1.52 -6.70
CA GLU A 41 1.60 -0.69 -7.06
C GLU A 41 1.92 0.25 -8.21
N GLN A 42 3.04 0.98 -8.14
CA GLN A 42 3.46 1.92 -9.17
C GLN A 42 3.86 1.22 -10.47
N THR A 43 4.64 0.13 -10.39
CA THR A 43 5.00 -0.66 -11.57
C THR A 43 3.75 -1.15 -12.30
N THR A 44 2.79 -1.69 -11.56
CA THR A 44 1.53 -2.16 -12.16
C THR A 44 0.75 -1.02 -12.79
N GLY A 45 0.62 0.12 -12.10
CA GLY A 45 -0.13 1.27 -12.62
C GLY A 45 0.49 1.93 -13.85
N LEU A 46 1.83 2.10 -13.86
CA LEU A 46 2.54 2.81 -14.92
C LEU A 46 2.81 1.93 -16.14
N TRP A 47 3.24 0.69 -15.93
CA TRP A 47 3.69 -0.18 -17.01
C TRP A 47 2.62 -1.13 -17.56
N ALA A 48 1.41 -1.15 -16.96
CA ALA A 48 0.31 -2.02 -17.39
C ALA A 48 -0.01 -1.89 -18.88
N SER A 49 -0.22 -0.66 -19.37
CA SER A 49 -0.56 -0.42 -20.78
C SER A 49 0.59 -0.79 -21.71
N SER A 50 1.84 -0.49 -21.32
CA SER A 50 3.03 -0.85 -22.09
C SER A 50 3.20 -2.36 -22.19
N TYR A 51 3.03 -3.08 -21.07
CA TYR A 51 3.06 -4.54 -21.05
C TYR A 51 2.00 -5.16 -21.97
N LEU A 52 0.78 -4.68 -21.90
CA LEU A 52 -0.32 -5.17 -22.74
C LEU A 52 -0.07 -4.89 -24.23
N THR A 53 0.47 -3.72 -24.58
CA THR A 53 0.72 -3.35 -25.97
C THR A 53 1.95 -4.05 -26.53
N LEU A 54 3.08 -4.03 -25.83
CA LEU A 54 4.35 -4.52 -26.35
C LEU A 54 4.49 -6.04 -26.26
N TYR A 55 3.98 -6.65 -25.19
CA TYR A 55 4.14 -8.08 -24.95
C TYR A 55 2.90 -8.91 -25.33
N LYS A 56 1.70 -8.41 -25.07
CA LYS A 56 0.44 -9.10 -25.41
C LYS A 56 -0.13 -8.68 -26.77
N HIS A 57 0.51 -7.69 -27.46
CA HIS A 57 0.08 -7.16 -28.75
C HIS A 57 -1.36 -6.61 -28.80
N ILE A 58 -1.85 -6.11 -27.67
CA ILE A 58 -3.18 -5.50 -27.55
C ILE A 58 -3.13 -4.06 -28.09
N PRO A 59 -4.11 -3.60 -28.88
CA PRO A 59 -4.17 -2.23 -29.36
C PRO A 59 -4.07 -1.21 -28.22
N MET A 60 -3.31 -0.11 -28.41
CA MET A 60 -3.01 0.88 -27.36
C MET A 60 -4.26 1.43 -26.67
N GLU A 61 -5.32 1.73 -27.44
CA GLU A 61 -6.57 2.22 -26.85
C GLU A 61 -7.21 1.22 -25.88
N LEU A 62 -7.18 -0.05 -26.24
CA LEU A 62 -7.72 -1.13 -25.43
C LEU A 62 -6.84 -1.40 -24.23
N ALA A 63 -5.52 -1.36 -24.41
CA ALA A 63 -4.54 -1.51 -23.34
C ALA A 63 -4.68 -0.41 -22.27
N ALA A 64 -4.92 0.84 -22.68
CA ALA A 64 -5.16 1.95 -21.75
C ALA A 64 -6.45 1.77 -20.94
N LYS A 65 -7.54 1.32 -21.59
CA LYS A 65 -8.79 0.98 -20.90
C LYS A 65 -8.58 -0.16 -19.89
N PHE A 66 -7.79 -1.15 -20.24
CA PHE A 66 -7.50 -2.29 -19.38
C PHE A 66 -6.59 -1.93 -18.19
N ALA A 67 -5.60 -1.06 -18.40
CA ALA A 67 -4.80 -0.53 -17.32
C ALA A 67 -5.66 0.20 -16.27
N SER A 68 -6.74 0.84 -16.68
CA SER A 68 -7.67 1.50 -15.75
C SER A 68 -8.41 0.52 -14.83
N LEU A 69 -8.55 -0.75 -15.22
CA LEU A 69 -9.19 -1.78 -14.40
C LEU A 69 -8.41 -2.05 -13.10
N PHE A 70 -7.10 -1.85 -13.11
CA PHE A 70 -6.28 -1.91 -11.90
C PHE A 70 -6.77 -0.90 -10.85
N TYR A 71 -7.03 0.34 -11.25
CA TYR A 71 -7.52 1.38 -10.34
C TYR A 71 -8.96 1.12 -9.88
N ILE A 72 -9.78 0.52 -10.74
CA ILE A 72 -11.13 0.05 -10.34
C ILE A 72 -10.98 -1.05 -9.28
N GLY A 73 -10.03 -1.98 -9.45
CA GLY A 73 -9.69 -2.99 -8.45
C GLY A 73 -9.30 -2.38 -7.11
N ILE A 74 -8.42 -1.36 -7.10
CA ILE A 74 -8.03 -0.65 -5.88
C ILE A 74 -9.26 0.02 -5.22
N THR A 75 -10.09 0.71 -6.00
CA THR A 75 -11.26 1.43 -5.46
C THR A 75 -12.27 0.47 -4.85
N ALA A 76 -12.62 -0.60 -5.58
CA ALA A 76 -13.51 -1.64 -5.08
C ALA A 76 -12.92 -2.34 -3.84
N GLY A 77 -11.62 -2.65 -3.90
CA GLY A 77 -10.90 -3.28 -2.79
C GLY A 77 -10.89 -2.42 -1.53
N ARG A 78 -10.75 -1.09 -1.63
CA ARG A 78 -10.84 -0.18 -0.49
C ARG A 78 -12.24 -0.19 0.14
N GLY A 79 -13.29 -0.21 -0.67
CA GLY A 79 -14.66 -0.35 -0.18
C GLY A 79 -14.88 -1.68 0.55
N ILE A 80 -14.44 -2.78 -0.03
CA ILE A 80 -14.57 -4.13 0.53
C ILE A 80 -13.72 -4.27 1.80
N SER A 81 -12.47 -3.77 1.79
CA SER A 81 -11.57 -3.88 2.94
C SER A 81 -12.10 -3.19 4.17
N GLY A 82 -12.82 -2.06 4.02
CA GLY A 82 -13.48 -1.37 5.13
C GLY A 82 -14.48 -2.26 5.90
N PHE A 83 -15.15 -3.19 5.22
CA PHE A 83 -16.04 -4.15 5.89
C PHE A 83 -15.28 -5.34 6.48
N ILE A 84 -14.21 -5.79 5.82
CA ILE A 84 -13.44 -6.95 6.26
C ILE A 84 -12.57 -6.63 7.49
N THR A 85 -12.07 -5.40 7.63
CA THR A 85 -11.31 -4.94 8.81
C THR A 85 -12.11 -5.04 10.11
N MET A 86 -13.43 -5.11 10.05
CA MET A 86 -14.26 -5.39 11.23
C MET A 86 -14.11 -6.83 11.77
N LYS A 87 -13.56 -7.75 10.97
CA LYS A 87 -13.42 -9.18 11.32
C LYS A 87 -11.99 -9.68 11.34
N LEU A 88 -11.09 -9.04 10.60
CA LEU A 88 -9.70 -9.44 10.46
C LEU A 88 -8.77 -8.38 11.03
N ASN A 89 -7.67 -8.83 11.67
CA ASN A 89 -6.61 -7.96 12.16
C ASN A 89 -5.76 -7.45 10.98
N ASP A 90 -5.10 -6.30 11.16
CA ASP A 90 -4.25 -5.66 10.14
C ASP A 90 -3.22 -6.61 9.52
N VAL A 91 -2.56 -7.45 10.34
CA VAL A 91 -1.58 -8.44 9.86
C VAL A 91 -2.23 -9.48 8.93
N GLN A 92 -3.44 -9.92 9.25
CA GLN A 92 -4.19 -10.88 8.42
C GLN A 92 -4.63 -10.23 7.10
N MET A 93 -5.04 -8.97 7.16
CA MET A 93 -5.42 -8.19 5.98
C MET A 93 -4.23 -7.98 5.04
N ILE A 94 -3.05 -7.64 5.58
CA ILE A 94 -1.81 -7.49 4.80
C ILE A 94 -1.44 -8.82 4.12
N ARG A 95 -1.47 -9.94 4.85
CA ARG A 95 -1.17 -11.27 4.29
C ARG A 95 -2.18 -11.69 3.23
N LEU A 96 -3.46 -11.42 3.45
CA LEU A 96 -4.51 -11.66 2.46
C LEU A 96 -4.26 -10.84 1.19
N GLY A 97 -3.98 -9.54 1.33
CA GLY A 97 -3.65 -8.66 0.22
C GLY A 97 -2.43 -9.15 -0.58
N GLN A 98 -1.35 -9.54 0.10
CA GLN A 98 -0.15 -10.10 -0.53
C GLN A 98 -0.46 -11.40 -1.30
N GLY A 99 -1.28 -12.29 -0.73
CA GLY A 99 -1.72 -13.52 -1.39
C GLY A 99 -2.55 -13.24 -2.66
N ILE A 100 -3.45 -12.26 -2.60
CA ILE A 100 -4.27 -11.83 -3.74
C ILE A 100 -3.38 -11.22 -4.83
N ILE A 101 -2.40 -10.36 -4.47
CA ILE A 101 -1.43 -9.80 -5.42
C ILE A 101 -0.64 -10.92 -6.12
N ALA A 102 -0.11 -11.87 -5.35
CA ALA A 102 0.66 -12.99 -5.90
C ALA A 102 -0.18 -13.83 -6.88
N ALA A 103 -1.43 -14.11 -6.54
CA ALA A 103 -2.36 -14.80 -7.43
C ALA A 103 -2.66 -14.00 -8.71
N GLY A 104 -2.87 -12.69 -8.59
CA GLY A 104 -3.09 -11.80 -9.73
C GLY A 104 -1.89 -11.75 -10.67
N ILE A 105 -0.68 -11.64 -10.14
CA ILE A 105 0.57 -11.66 -10.92
C ILE A 105 0.72 -13.01 -11.64
N LEU A 106 0.47 -14.11 -10.94
CA LEU A 106 0.54 -15.45 -11.53
C LEU A 106 -0.42 -15.59 -12.72
N ILE A 107 -1.67 -15.16 -12.54
CA ILE A 107 -2.69 -15.18 -13.61
C ILE A 107 -2.25 -14.32 -14.80
N MET A 108 -1.66 -13.16 -14.54
CA MET A 108 -1.21 -12.23 -15.57
C MET A 108 -0.03 -12.78 -16.38
N VAL A 109 0.92 -13.45 -15.73
CA VAL A 109 2.13 -13.99 -16.36
C VAL A 109 1.83 -15.27 -17.14
N LEU A 110 0.89 -16.09 -16.68
CA LEU A 110 0.52 -17.32 -17.38
C LEU A 110 -0.09 -17.02 -18.76
N PRO A 111 0.19 -17.84 -19.77
CA PRO A 111 -0.32 -17.68 -21.13
C PRO A 111 -1.80 -18.12 -21.27
N LEU A 112 -2.66 -17.54 -20.42
CA LEU A 112 -4.09 -17.88 -20.34
C LEU A 112 -4.97 -17.01 -21.25
N GLY A 113 -4.36 -16.16 -22.09
CA GLY A 113 -5.06 -15.26 -22.99
C GLY A 113 -5.30 -13.84 -22.43
N GLU A 114 -5.89 -12.98 -23.25
CA GLU A 114 -6.07 -11.55 -22.93
C GLU A 114 -6.99 -11.33 -21.71
N MET A 115 -8.11 -12.05 -21.68
CA MET A 115 -9.09 -11.91 -20.59
C MET A 115 -8.53 -12.28 -19.22
N ALA A 116 -7.64 -13.27 -19.15
CA ALA A 116 -6.96 -13.63 -17.91
C ALA A 116 -6.00 -12.53 -17.45
N SER A 117 -5.27 -11.90 -18.38
CA SER A 117 -4.41 -10.76 -18.07
C SER A 117 -5.21 -9.58 -17.48
N LEU A 118 -6.41 -9.31 -18.02
CA LEU A 118 -7.31 -8.28 -17.51
C LEU A 118 -7.80 -8.58 -16.09
N ALA A 119 -8.25 -9.81 -15.87
CA ALA A 119 -8.65 -10.26 -14.54
C ALA A 119 -7.49 -10.15 -13.55
N GLY A 120 -6.26 -10.45 -13.98
CA GLY A 120 -5.04 -10.31 -13.18
C GLY A 120 -4.84 -8.87 -12.68
N PHE A 121 -5.03 -7.85 -13.52
CA PHE A 121 -4.92 -6.44 -13.11
C PHE A 121 -5.95 -6.05 -12.05
N ILE A 122 -7.20 -6.47 -12.20
CA ILE A 122 -8.25 -6.20 -11.21
C ILE A 122 -7.89 -6.89 -9.88
N ILE A 123 -7.43 -8.14 -9.94
CA ILE A 123 -7.06 -8.91 -8.75
C ILE A 123 -5.86 -8.29 -8.04
N ILE A 124 -4.83 -7.83 -8.77
CA ILE A 124 -3.70 -7.11 -8.18
C ILE A 124 -4.19 -5.84 -7.48
N GLY A 125 -5.06 -5.06 -8.14
CA GLY A 125 -5.64 -3.85 -7.56
C GLY A 125 -6.43 -4.13 -6.27
N LEU A 126 -7.26 -5.18 -6.27
CA LEU A 126 -7.99 -5.63 -5.07
C LEU A 126 -7.04 -6.01 -3.92
N GLY A 127 -5.93 -6.68 -4.23
CA GLY A 127 -4.93 -7.07 -3.24
C GLY A 127 -4.11 -5.90 -2.69
N CYS A 128 -3.82 -4.88 -3.52
CA CYS A 128 -3.12 -3.66 -3.11
C CYS A 128 -3.94 -2.82 -2.13
N ALA A 129 -5.26 -2.82 -2.29
CA ALA A 129 -6.16 -1.91 -1.60
C ALA A 129 -6.07 -1.91 -0.06
N PRO A 130 -6.03 -3.05 0.66
CA PRO A 130 -6.00 -3.09 2.11
C PRO A 130 -4.59 -2.85 2.70
N ILE A 131 -3.52 -3.06 1.93
CA ILE A 131 -2.16 -3.09 2.48
C ILE A 131 -1.76 -1.73 3.03
N TYR A 132 -1.93 -0.66 2.24
CA TYR A 132 -1.56 0.70 2.64
C TYR A 132 -2.23 1.15 3.95
N PRO A 133 -3.57 1.13 4.07
CA PRO A 133 -4.22 1.57 5.30
C PRO A 133 -3.88 0.68 6.50
N CYS A 134 -3.77 -0.64 6.32
CA CYS A 134 -3.44 -1.56 7.41
C CYS A 134 -2.01 -1.35 7.93
N VAL A 135 -1.02 -1.10 7.05
CA VAL A 135 0.36 -0.80 7.48
C VAL A 135 0.41 0.48 8.30
N ILE A 136 -0.29 1.55 7.87
CA ILE A 136 -0.33 2.81 8.61
C ILE A 136 -1.06 2.66 9.94
N HIS A 137 -2.21 1.96 9.94
CA HIS A 137 -3.02 1.74 11.13
C HIS A 137 -2.31 0.89 12.19
N SER A 138 -1.57 -0.14 11.77
CA SER A 138 -0.83 -1.01 12.69
C SER A 138 0.42 -0.35 13.30
N THR A 139 0.93 0.75 12.74
CA THR A 139 2.15 1.40 13.20
C THR A 139 2.07 1.90 14.65
N PRO A 140 1.00 2.63 15.08
CA PRO A 140 0.86 3.04 16.49
C PRO A 140 0.71 1.87 17.46
N GLU A 141 0.07 0.78 17.04
CA GLU A 141 -0.12 -0.40 17.88
C GLU A 141 1.21 -1.12 18.17
N HIS A 142 2.10 -1.19 17.16
CA HIS A 142 3.38 -1.91 17.28
C HIS A 142 4.51 -1.07 17.90
N PHE A 143 4.53 0.23 17.63
CA PHE A 143 5.65 1.10 18.01
C PHE A 143 5.29 2.18 19.05
N GLY A 144 4.02 2.24 19.45
CA GLY A 144 3.48 3.24 20.38
C GLY A 144 3.11 4.57 19.70
N PRO A 145 2.10 5.26 20.25
CA PRO A 145 1.57 6.50 19.66
C PRO A 145 2.60 7.63 19.61
N GLU A 146 3.51 7.70 20.60
CA GLU A 146 4.53 8.76 20.69
C GLU A 146 5.56 8.68 19.54
N ARG A 147 5.84 7.49 19.03
CA ARG A 147 6.82 7.23 17.97
C ARG A 147 6.21 7.10 16.59
N SER A 148 4.90 6.86 16.54
CA SER A 148 4.18 6.54 15.31
C SER A 148 4.29 7.63 14.25
N GLN A 149 4.22 8.91 14.64
CA GLN A 149 4.30 10.03 13.69
C GLN A 149 5.63 10.06 12.93
N ALA A 150 6.76 9.87 13.65
CA ALA A 150 8.08 9.84 13.03
C ALA A 150 8.23 8.61 12.11
N ILE A 151 7.75 7.43 12.55
CA ILE A 151 7.82 6.20 11.76
C ILE A 151 6.94 6.30 10.51
N ILE A 152 5.71 6.81 10.61
CA ILE A 152 4.82 7.03 9.47
C ILE A 152 5.46 8.01 8.49
N GLY A 153 6.11 9.08 8.97
CA GLY A 153 6.84 10.02 8.11
C GLY A 153 7.93 9.33 7.29
N ILE A 154 8.71 8.43 7.90
CA ILE A 154 9.75 7.65 7.20
C ILE A 154 9.12 6.63 6.25
N GLN A 155 8.00 5.99 6.62
CA GLN A 155 7.25 5.10 5.74
C GLN A 155 6.80 5.82 4.47
N MET A 156 6.26 7.04 4.60
CA MET A 156 5.88 7.86 3.44
C MET A 156 7.08 8.21 2.57
N ALA A 157 8.22 8.59 3.17
CA ALA A 157 9.45 8.86 2.43
C ALA A 157 9.91 7.61 1.64
N CYS A 158 9.91 6.44 2.27
CA CYS A 158 10.24 5.16 1.60
C CYS A 158 9.24 4.82 0.49
N ALA A 159 7.95 5.09 0.68
CA ALA A 159 6.93 4.92 -0.34
C ALA A 159 7.22 5.77 -1.58
N TYR A 160 7.51 7.07 -1.39
CA TYR A 160 7.84 7.96 -2.49
C TYR A 160 9.14 7.55 -3.20
N VAL A 161 10.16 7.12 -2.46
CA VAL A 161 11.40 6.59 -3.07
C VAL A 161 11.08 5.34 -3.89
N GLY A 162 10.28 4.39 -3.36
CA GLY A 162 9.84 3.21 -4.10
C GLY A 162 9.07 3.56 -5.37
N SER A 163 8.21 4.58 -5.30
CA SER A 163 7.44 5.06 -6.45
C SER A 163 8.30 5.77 -7.50
N CYS A 164 9.36 6.48 -7.09
CA CYS A 164 10.21 7.23 -8.02
C CYS A 164 11.24 6.36 -8.76
N ILE A 165 11.58 5.19 -8.21
CA ILE A 165 12.58 4.28 -8.82
C ILE A 165 11.94 3.43 -9.94
N MET A 166 10.63 3.23 -9.91
CA MET A 166 9.87 2.41 -10.86
C MET A 166 9.40 3.21 -12.08
#